data_1b12002b671d2bfb3f2e31b5ab86d96f
#
_entry.id   1b12002b671d2bfb3f2e31b5ab86d96f
#
_cell.length_a   1.000
_cell.length_b   1.000
_cell.length_c   1.000
_cell.angle_alpha   90.00
_cell.angle_beta   90.00
_cell.angle_gamma   90.00
#
_symmetry.space_group_name_H-M   'P 1'
#
loop_
_entity.id
_entity.type
_entity.pdbx_description
1 polymer ?
#
loop_
_entity_poly.entity_id
_entity_poly.type
_entity_poly.pdbx_seq_one_letter_code
_entity_poly.pdbx_strand_id
1 'polypeptide(L)'
;MATSGSVTFNPDFTELAEEAYDMAGVEMRSGYHLRSARRSLNTMFLEWANRGINLWTVESGTQTLTAGTGSYTMPADTIDLIEYFIRTDSGNTSTQSDSRLNRISVSTYAAIPNKLSQGLPIQIYIDRQQAAPVVYLYPVPDSAETYTVFY
;
A
#
# COMPACT_ATOMS: atom_id res chain seq x y z
N MET A 1 25.40 14.98 29.00
CA MET A 1 24.17 14.38 29.51
C MET A 1 23.79 13.22 28.57
N ALA A 2 23.67 12.02 29.09
CA ALA A 2 23.22 10.90 28.31
C ALA A 2 21.71 11.07 28.09
N THR A 3 21.24 10.99 26.84
CA THR A 3 19.81 10.90 26.53
C THR A 3 19.31 9.51 26.92
N SER A 4 18.06 9.39 27.35
CA SER A 4 17.46 8.12 27.80
C SER A 4 17.46 7.01 26.73
N GLY A 5 17.82 7.33 25.49
CA GLY A 5 17.84 6.38 24.37
C GLY A 5 16.47 5.90 23.88
N SER A 6 15.36 6.35 24.47
CA SER A 6 14.02 6.05 24.01
C SER A 6 13.33 7.33 23.53
N VAL A 7 12.89 7.34 22.28
CA VAL A 7 12.07 8.39 21.68
C VAL A 7 10.64 7.90 21.41
N THR A 8 10.25 6.78 22.01
CA THR A 8 8.93 6.20 21.85
C THR A 8 7.91 6.90 22.73
N PHE A 9 7.12 7.77 22.12
CA PHE A 9 5.87 8.25 22.67
C PHE A 9 4.78 7.30 22.16
N ASN A 10 4.27 6.45 23.05
CA ASN A 10 3.25 5.45 22.70
C ASN A 10 2.14 5.46 23.76
N PRO A 11 1.30 6.51 23.79
CA PRO A 11 0.16 6.58 24.69
C PRO A 11 -0.87 5.51 24.32
N ASP A 12 -1.46 4.87 25.33
CA ASP A 12 -2.60 3.99 25.10
C ASP A 12 -3.82 4.80 24.66
N PHE A 13 -4.66 4.15 23.83
CA PHE A 13 -5.90 4.77 23.36
C PHE A 13 -6.79 5.24 24.52
N THR A 14 -6.80 4.49 25.63
CA THR A 14 -7.61 4.83 26.82
C THR A 14 -7.12 6.13 27.45
N GLU A 15 -5.82 6.30 27.61
CA GLU A 15 -5.19 7.51 28.15
C GLU A 15 -5.50 8.73 27.28
N LEU A 16 -5.37 8.58 25.95
CA LEU A 16 -5.73 9.64 25.01
C LEU A 16 -7.21 10.03 25.08
N ALA A 17 -8.10 9.05 25.23
CA ALA A 17 -9.53 9.30 25.36
C ALA A 17 -9.86 10.01 26.68
N GLU A 18 -9.26 9.58 27.80
CA GLU A 18 -9.41 10.22 29.11
C GLU A 18 -8.98 11.67 29.08
N GLU A 19 -7.78 11.94 28.54
CA GLU A 19 -7.26 13.30 28.41
C GLU A 19 -8.17 14.18 27.53
N ALA A 20 -8.67 13.64 26.42
CA ALA A 20 -9.60 14.36 25.54
C ALA A 20 -10.92 14.70 26.24
N TYR A 21 -11.47 13.81 27.06
CA TYR A 21 -12.66 14.08 27.86
C TYR A 21 -12.38 15.11 28.96
N ASP A 22 -11.25 15.04 29.62
CA ASP A 22 -10.83 16.01 30.64
C ASP A 22 -10.66 17.41 30.05
N MET A 23 -10.04 17.51 28.87
CA MET A 23 -9.95 18.78 28.13
C MET A 23 -11.33 19.33 27.73
N ALA A 24 -12.29 18.45 27.47
CA ALA A 24 -13.68 18.85 27.19
C ALA A 24 -14.49 19.17 28.47
N GLY A 25 -13.89 19.03 29.64
CA GLY A 25 -14.55 19.26 30.94
C GLY A 25 -15.58 18.18 31.31
N VAL A 26 -15.47 16.99 30.74
CA VAL A 26 -16.39 15.87 30.98
C VAL A 26 -15.60 14.66 31.46
N GLU A 27 -15.97 14.14 32.64
CA GLU A 27 -15.35 12.93 33.18
C GLU A 27 -15.78 11.67 32.39
N MET A 28 -14.82 10.85 31.96
CA MET A 28 -15.07 9.59 31.27
C MET A 28 -15.50 8.50 32.28
N ARG A 29 -16.81 8.30 32.47
CA ARG A 29 -17.35 7.40 33.51
C ARG A 29 -17.80 6.02 33.03
N SER A 30 -17.80 5.73 31.75
CA SER A 30 -18.36 4.49 31.22
C SER A 30 -17.70 3.96 29.97
N GLY A 31 -17.73 2.64 29.77
CA GLY A 31 -17.28 2.00 28.52
C GLY A 31 -18.05 2.44 27.27
N TYR A 32 -19.19 3.12 27.42
CA TYR A 32 -19.88 3.76 26.32
C TYR A 32 -19.09 4.96 25.78
N HIS A 33 -18.54 5.79 26.67
CA HIS A 33 -17.71 6.94 26.28
C HIS A 33 -16.47 6.48 25.54
N LEU A 34 -15.80 5.42 26.02
CA LEU A 34 -14.64 4.83 25.36
C LEU A 34 -14.97 4.30 23.95
N ARG A 35 -16.10 3.63 23.78
CA ARG A 35 -16.55 3.15 22.46
C ARG A 35 -16.91 4.29 21.52
N SER A 36 -17.51 5.37 22.05
CA SER A 36 -17.81 6.57 21.29
C SER A 36 -16.54 7.28 20.82
N ALA A 37 -15.57 7.45 21.73
CA ALA A 37 -14.26 8.03 21.41
C ALA A 37 -13.54 7.22 20.31
N ARG A 38 -13.52 5.89 20.42
CA ARG A 38 -12.92 5.01 19.40
C ARG A 38 -13.59 5.17 18.03
N ARG A 39 -14.92 5.27 18.02
CA ARG A 39 -15.66 5.48 16.75
C ARG A 39 -15.32 6.83 16.14
N SER A 40 -15.29 7.89 16.94
CA SER A 40 -14.94 9.24 16.49
C SER A 40 -13.52 9.30 15.95
N LEU A 41 -12.54 8.66 16.61
CA LEU A 41 -11.16 8.58 16.16
C LEU A 41 -11.04 7.84 14.83
N ASN A 42 -11.71 6.69 14.70
CA ASN A 42 -11.71 5.94 13.44
C ASN A 42 -12.33 6.75 12.28
N THR A 43 -13.41 7.48 12.55
CA THR A 43 -14.03 8.36 11.54
C THR A 43 -13.09 9.50 11.14
N MET A 44 -12.37 10.07 12.10
CA MET A 44 -11.36 11.10 11.83
C MET A 44 -10.21 10.56 10.95
N PHE A 45 -9.70 9.37 11.23
CA PHE A 45 -8.66 8.74 10.40
C PHE A 45 -9.15 8.45 8.98
N LEU A 46 -10.39 8.00 8.82
CA LEU A 46 -10.99 7.82 7.50
C LEU A 46 -11.11 9.15 6.73
N GLU A 47 -11.48 10.22 7.44
CA GLU A 47 -11.53 11.56 6.83
C GLU A 47 -10.14 12.04 6.41
N TRP A 48 -9.12 11.83 7.25
CA TRP A 48 -7.74 12.17 6.91
C TRP A 48 -7.22 11.37 5.71
N ALA A 49 -7.52 10.07 5.65
CA ALA A 49 -7.19 9.24 4.49
C ALA A 49 -7.83 9.77 3.20
N ASN A 50 -9.11 10.20 3.26
CA ASN A 50 -9.78 10.82 2.12
C ASN A 50 -9.17 12.16 1.69
N ARG A 51 -8.57 12.89 2.63
CA ARG A 51 -7.84 14.14 2.34
C ARG A 51 -6.40 13.91 1.86
N GLY A 52 -5.97 12.65 1.73
CA GLY A 52 -4.61 12.29 1.34
C GLY A 52 -3.57 12.44 2.47
N ILE A 53 -4.00 12.61 3.73
CA ILE A 53 -3.14 12.62 4.90
C ILE A 53 -3.00 11.18 5.38
N ASN A 54 -2.12 10.43 4.73
CA ASN A 54 -1.97 8.99 4.94
C ASN A 54 -0.52 8.52 4.99
N LEU A 55 0.41 9.40 5.34
CA LEU A 55 1.85 9.11 5.34
C LEU A 55 2.24 7.89 6.19
N TRP A 56 1.52 7.62 7.29
CA TRP A 56 1.76 6.46 8.16
C TRP A 56 1.21 5.14 7.61
N THR A 57 0.45 5.18 6.51
CA THR A 57 -0.11 4.00 5.84
C THR A 57 0.56 3.71 4.50
N VAL A 58 1.58 4.50 4.14
CA VAL A 58 2.34 4.30 2.91
C VAL A 58 3.54 3.41 3.22
N GLU A 59 3.54 2.23 2.64
CA GLU A 59 4.64 1.28 2.73
C GLU A 59 5.22 1.00 1.34
N SER A 60 6.49 0.68 1.30
CA SER A 60 7.14 0.21 0.08
C SER A 60 7.26 -1.31 0.11
N GLY A 61 6.88 -1.95 -0.96
CA GLY A 61 6.97 -3.40 -1.11
C GLY A 61 7.65 -3.80 -2.41
N THR A 62 7.98 -5.06 -2.51
CA THR A 62 8.58 -5.66 -3.70
C THR A 62 7.89 -6.96 -4.05
N GLN A 63 7.63 -7.18 -5.34
CA GLN A 63 7.09 -8.41 -5.87
C GLN A 63 8.01 -8.96 -6.95
N THR A 64 8.65 -10.08 -6.69
CA THR A 64 9.43 -10.81 -7.71
C THR A 64 8.48 -11.42 -8.73
N LEU A 65 8.78 -11.24 -10.00
CA LEU A 65 7.97 -11.76 -11.08
C LEU A 65 8.46 -13.13 -11.56
N THR A 66 7.52 -13.94 -11.98
CA THR A 66 7.78 -15.28 -12.54
C THR A 66 7.42 -15.27 -14.02
N ALA A 67 8.30 -15.78 -14.86
CA ALA A 67 8.03 -15.90 -16.29
C ALA A 67 6.71 -16.65 -16.56
N GLY A 68 5.92 -16.10 -17.48
CA GLY A 68 4.61 -16.65 -17.82
C GLY A 68 3.48 -16.31 -16.86
N THR A 69 3.75 -15.63 -15.74
CA THR A 69 2.73 -15.23 -14.77
C THR A 69 2.41 -13.74 -14.93
N GLY A 70 1.20 -13.44 -15.34
CA GLY A 70 0.76 -12.06 -15.61
C GLY A 70 -0.05 -11.43 -14.47
N SER A 71 -0.39 -12.16 -13.40
CA SER A 71 -1.19 -11.65 -12.29
C SER A 71 -0.59 -11.98 -10.93
N TYR A 72 -0.62 -11.01 -10.01
CA TYR A 72 -0.05 -11.13 -8.68
C TYR A 72 -1.02 -10.55 -7.66
N THR A 73 -1.28 -11.30 -6.58
CA THR A 73 -2.09 -10.83 -5.46
C THR A 73 -1.21 -10.06 -4.49
N MET A 74 -1.58 -8.84 -4.16
CA MET A 74 -0.89 -8.00 -3.20
C MET A 74 -1.22 -8.43 -1.76
N PRO A 75 -0.47 -7.96 -0.74
CA PRO A 75 -0.82 -8.16 0.66
C PRO A 75 -2.26 -7.73 0.97
N ALA A 76 -2.92 -8.43 1.90
CA ALA A 76 -4.34 -8.24 2.19
C ALA A 76 -4.68 -6.86 2.80
N ASP A 77 -3.69 -6.18 3.35
CA ASP A 77 -3.81 -4.82 3.91
C ASP A 77 -3.55 -3.71 2.88
N THR A 78 -3.16 -4.06 1.66
CA THR A 78 -2.96 -3.11 0.57
C THR A 78 -4.31 -2.59 0.08
N ILE A 79 -4.46 -1.27 -0.01
CA ILE A 79 -5.66 -0.61 -0.56
C ILE A 79 -5.47 -0.28 -2.05
N ASP A 80 -4.33 0.34 -2.38
CA ASP A 80 -3.96 0.71 -3.76
C ASP A 80 -2.44 0.87 -3.86
N LEU A 81 -1.92 0.89 -5.08
CA LEU A 81 -0.53 1.18 -5.35
C LEU A 81 -0.41 2.62 -5.86
N ILE A 82 0.42 3.43 -5.19
CA ILE A 82 0.62 4.84 -5.51
C ILE A 82 1.65 4.99 -6.63
N GLU A 83 2.81 4.34 -6.46
CA GLU A 83 3.87 4.31 -7.45
C GLU A 83 4.34 2.87 -7.67
N TYR A 84 4.78 2.57 -8.87
CA TYR A 84 5.22 1.24 -9.27
C TYR A 84 6.23 1.31 -10.39
N PHE A 85 7.32 0.59 -10.19
CA PHE A 85 8.43 0.47 -11.13
C PHE A 85 8.76 -0.99 -11.35
N ILE A 86 9.18 -1.33 -12.54
CA ILE A 86 9.80 -2.61 -12.80
C ILE A 86 11.31 -2.46 -12.75
N ARG A 87 11.96 -3.30 -11.97
CA ARG A 87 13.42 -3.40 -11.90
C ARG A 87 13.87 -4.61 -12.67
N THR A 88 14.78 -4.41 -13.58
CA THR A 88 15.52 -5.46 -14.29
C THR A 88 16.85 -5.68 -13.60
N ASP A 89 17.38 -6.91 -13.63
CA ASP A 89 18.70 -7.29 -13.08
C ASP A 89 18.94 -6.82 -11.63
N SER A 90 17.93 -7.02 -10.78
CA SER A 90 17.99 -6.57 -9.39
C SER A 90 19.25 -7.11 -8.68
N GLY A 91 20.02 -6.18 -8.09
CA GLY A 91 21.28 -6.48 -7.38
C GLY A 91 22.54 -6.40 -8.24
N ASN A 92 22.43 -6.21 -9.53
CA ASN A 92 23.59 -5.99 -10.40
C ASN A 92 23.85 -4.49 -10.57
N THR A 93 24.94 -3.99 -9.99
CA THR A 93 25.28 -2.56 -9.99
C THR A 93 25.55 -1.97 -11.39
N SER A 94 25.83 -2.81 -12.37
CA SER A 94 26.18 -2.38 -13.74
C SER A 94 25.01 -2.39 -14.72
N THR A 95 24.03 -3.29 -14.51
CA THR A 95 22.94 -3.54 -15.47
C THR A 95 21.54 -3.27 -14.88
N GLN A 96 21.44 -3.10 -13.55
CA GLN A 96 20.15 -2.82 -12.92
C GLN A 96 19.54 -1.53 -13.50
N SER A 97 18.28 -1.62 -13.91
CA SER A 97 17.53 -0.49 -14.43
C SER A 97 16.11 -0.51 -13.89
N ASP A 98 15.61 0.67 -13.52
CA ASP A 98 14.24 0.87 -13.05
C ASP A 98 13.43 1.60 -14.13
N SER A 99 12.34 0.99 -14.55
CA SER A 99 11.41 1.57 -15.52
C SER A 99 10.03 1.72 -14.92
N ARG A 100 9.41 2.89 -15.09
CA ARG A 100 8.06 3.14 -14.60
C ARG A 100 7.03 2.36 -15.40
N LEU A 101 6.12 1.68 -14.71
CA LEU A 101 4.97 1.02 -15.31
C LEU A 101 3.86 2.04 -15.58
N ASN A 102 3.13 1.85 -16.66
CA ASN A 102 2.03 2.72 -17.06
C ASN A 102 0.70 2.13 -16.57
N ARG A 103 -0.02 2.84 -15.72
CA ARG A 103 -1.33 2.37 -15.23
C ARG A 103 -2.37 2.46 -16.34
N ILE A 104 -3.07 1.37 -16.57
CA ILE A 104 -4.16 1.30 -17.54
C ILE A 104 -5.50 1.03 -16.85
N SER A 105 -6.58 1.42 -17.50
CA SER A 105 -7.94 1.16 -17.03
C SER A 105 -8.38 -0.27 -17.32
N VAL A 106 -9.44 -0.72 -16.64
CA VAL A 106 -10.06 -2.03 -16.91
C VAL A 106 -10.50 -2.17 -18.37
N SER A 107 -11.04 -1.11 -18.96
CA SER A 107 -11.46 -1.12 -20.37
C SER A 107 -10.30 -1.27 -21.33
N THR A 108 -9.18 -0.56 -21.06
CA THR A 108 -7.95 -0.69 -21.83
C THR A 108 -7.35 -2.09 -21.71
N TYR A 109 -7.31 -2.63 -20.49
CA TYR A 109 -6.83 -3.99 -20.28
C TYR A 109 -7.73 -5.02 -20.96
N ALA A 110 -9.06 -4.84 -20.91
CA ALA A 110 -10.02 -5.73 -21.57
C ALA A 110 -9.86 -5.74 -23.09
N ALA A 111 -9.52 -4.60 -23.68
CA ALA A 111 -9.33 -4.44 -25.13
C ALA A 111 -8.03 -5.06 -25.69
N ILE A 112 -7.11 -5.51 -24.82
CA ILE A 112 -5.87 -6.19 -25.27
C ILE A 112 -6.24 -7.53 -25.92
N PRO A 113 -5.94 -7.74 -27.21
CA PRO A 113 -6.34 -8.95 -27.94
C PRO A 113 -5.66 -10.22 -27.41
N ASN A 114 -4.37 -10.13 -27.10
CA ASN A 114 -3.58 -11.25 -26.58
C ASN A 114 -2.94 -10.86 -25.24
N LYS A 115 -3.60 -11.23 -24.15
CA LYS A 115 -3.14 -10.96 -22.77
C LYS A 115 -1.97 -11.86 -22.34
N LEU A 116 -1.64 -12.89 -23.11
CA LEU A 116 -0.56 -13.84 -22.84
C LEU A 116 0.74 -13.50 -23.59
N SER A 117 0.76 -12.39 -24.31
CA SER A 117 1.98 -11.92 -24.97
C SER A 117 3.08 -11.69 -23.95
N GLN A 118 4.23 -12.31 -24.13
CA GLN A 118 5.36 -12.25 -23.22
C GLN A 118 6.36 -11.16 -23.62
N GLY A 119 7.02 -10.58 -22.62
CA GLY A 119 8.04 -9.56 -22.80
C GLY A 119 8.28 -8.78 -21.51
N LEU A 120 9.04 -7.68 -21.61
CA LEU A 120 9.21 -6.75 -20.52
C LEU A 120 7.86 -6.08 -20.18
N PRO A 121 7.35 -6.21 -18.95
CA PRO A 121 6.14 -5.51 -18.55
C PRO A 121 6.31 -3.99 -18.62
N ILE A 122 5.37 -3.32 -19.27
CA ILE A 122 5.35 -1.85 -19.41
C ILE A 122 4.04 -1.24 -18.92
N GLN A 123 3.00 -2.06 -18.75
CA GLN A 123 1.68 -1.63 -18.32
C GLN A 123 1.22 -2.43 -17.10
N ILE A 124 0.47 -1.76 -16.24
CA ILE A 124 -0.09 -2.33 -15.02
C ILE A 124 -1.57 -1.99 -14.92
N TYR A 125 -2.40 -3.00 -14.69
CA TYR A 125 -3.80 -2.84 -14.30
C TYR A 125 -3.98 -3.34 -12.87
N ILE A 126 -4.60 -2.52 -12.01
CA ILE A 126 -4.82 -2.82 -10.61
C ILE A 126 -6.30 -3.06 -10.39
N ASP A 127 -6.65 -4.30 -10.06
CA ASP A 127 -8.00 -4.71 -9.69
C ASP A 127 -8.15 -4.65 -8.17
N ARG A 128 -8.92 -3.68 -7.69
CA ARG A 128 -9.16 -3.44 -6.26
C ARG A 128 -10.24 -4.39 -5.75
N GLN A 129 -9.85 -5.59 -5.38
CA GLN A 129 -10.76 -6.56 -4.77
C GLN A 129 -10.86 -6.34 -3.26
N GLN A 130 -11.96 -6.77 -2.66
CA GLN A 130 -12.22 -6.58 -1.23
C GLN A 130 -11.21 -7.32 -0.33
N ALA A 131 -10.76 -8.50 -0.73
CA ALA A 131 -9.84 -9.30 0.07
C ALA A 131 -8.40 -8.80 -0.03
N ALA A 132 -7.93 -8.55 -1.25
CA ALA A 132 -6.61 -8.02 -1.57
C ALA A 132 -6.61 -7.54 -3.03
N PRO A 133 -5.92 -6.46 -3.38
CA PRO A 133 -5.77 -6.05 -4.76
C PRO A 133 -5.03 -7.10 -5.58
N VAL A 134 -5.45 -7.28 -6.83
CA VAL A 134 -4.75 -8.10 -7.81
C VAL A 134 -4.17 -7.21 -8.89
N VAL A 135 -2.89 -7.39 -9.15
CA VAL A 135 -2.16 -6.63 -10.16
C VAL A 135 -2.00 -7.48 -11.40
N TYR A 136 -2.33 -6.92 -12.55
CA TYR A 136 -2.12 -7.54 -13.85
C TYR A 136 -1.07 -6.76 -14.62
N LEU A 137 -0.07 -7.46 -15.12
CA LEU A 137 1.03 -6.90 -15.90
C LEU A 137 0.86 -7.22 -17.39
N TYR A 138 1.20 -6.28 -18.23
CA TYR A 138 1.23 -6.48 -19.65
C TYR A 138 2.43 -5.76 -20.31
N PRO A 139 3.18 -6.44 -21.19
CA PRO A 139 3.19 -7.89 -21.44
C PRO A 139 3.44 -8.74 -20.18
N VAL A 140 3.14 -10.03 -20.27
CA VAL A 140 3.47 -11.00 -19.22
C VAL A 140 4.98 -11.16 -19.15
N PRO A 141 5.60 -11.20 -17.97
CA PRO A 141 7.04 -11.39 -17.83
C PRO A 141 7.55 -12.59 -18.64
N ASP A 142 8.61 -12.40 -19.40
CA ASP A 142 9.32 -13.48 -20.06
C ASP A 142 10.46 -14.02 -19.16
N SER A 143 11.26 -14.93 -19.68
CA SER A 143 12.39 -15.53 -18.95
C SER A 143 13.73 -14.88 -19.28
N ALA A 144 13.74 -13.75 -20.01
CA ALA A 144 14.97 -13.13 -20.48
C ALA A 144 15.78 -12.53 -19.33
N GLU A 145 15.08 -12.00 -18.29
CA GLU A 145 15.69 -11.34 -17.14
C GLU A 145 14.90 -11.60 -15.87
N THR A 146 15.49 -11.27 -14.74
CA THR A 146 14.80 -11.29 -13.44
C THR A 146 14.12 -9.96 -13.22
N TYR A 147 12.79 -9.97 -13.20
CA TYR A 147 12.00 -8.76 -12.96
C TYR A 147 11.48 -8.70 -11.54
N THR A 148 11.50 -7.50 -10.97
CA THR A 148 10.90 -7.22 -9.66
C THR A 148 10.08 -5.93 -9.76
N VAL A 149 8.83 -5.96 -9.34
CA VAL A 149 8.01 -4.76 -9.18
C VAL A 149 8.25 -4.16 -7.81
N PHE A 150 8.58 -2.89 -7.78
CA PHE A 150 8.60 -2.04 -6.57
C PHE A 150 7.32 -1.21 -6.55
N TYR A 151 6.68 -1.14 -5.42
CA TYR A 151 5.43 -0.41 -5.23
C TYR A 151 5.37 0.28 -3.87
#